data_0e018f9d80556ee881cb276cc372ed13
#
_entry.id   0e018f9d80556ee881cb276cc372ed13
#
_cell.length_a   1.000
_cell.length_b   1.000
_cell.length_c   1.000
_cell.angle_alpha   90.00
_cell.angle_beta   90.00
_cell.angle_gamma   90.00
#
_symmetry.space_group_name_H-M   'P 1'
#
loop_
_entity.id
_entity.type
_entity.pdbx_description
1 polymer ?
#
loop_
_entity_poly.entity_id
_entity_poly.type
_entity_poly.pdbx_seq_one_letter_code
_entity_poly.pdbx_strand_id
1 'polypeptide(L)'
;ANAEFANGILKQATTEITQALNGTPTVVSDVIVEHEVSDFSTSMLPILLGFVIYIAVMTMGIQFNLVTQILQKRHAKWSLFWSKQLLHGLVLLVVPLVMVSLAFAFSEIQASFLKVWAFQVLLTATCIGVTQMNFTIFGPIAPLVNVALIPFQLMTAGNIVPPSMLAPFYQTIGHYLPVPNAVAGLTRLIYFDGDISSFVLRLTVILLVT
;
A
#
# COMPACT_ATOMS: atom_id res chain seq x y z
N ALA A 1 49.86 25.76 4.22
CA ALA A 1 49.49 26.10 5.61
C ALA A 1 48.02 25.77 5.93
N ASN A 2 47.03 26.15 5.09
CA ASN A 2 45.61 25.90 5.42
C ASN A 2 45.18 24.44 5.26
N ALA A 3 45.74 23.68 4.33
CA ALA A 3 45.38 22.27 4.14
C ALA A 3 45.97 21.37 5.24
N GLU A 4 47.13 21.68 5.77
CA GLU A 4 47.75 20.95 6.87
C GLU A 4 47.02 21.19 8.20
N PHE A 5 46.56 22.43 8.42
CA PHE A 5 45.75 22.78 9.59
C PHE A 5 44.39 22.09 9.58
N ALA A 6 43.70 22.07 8.42
CA ALA A 6 42.44 21.37 8.25
C ALA A 6 42.59 19.85 8.45
N ASN A 7 43.65 19.24 7.93
CA ASN A 7 43.94 17.82 8.13
C ASN A 7 44.29 17.49 9.59
N GLY A 8 44.94 18.41 10.31
CA GLY A 8 45.22 18.28 11.74
C GLY A 8 43.94 18.25 12.57
N ILE A 9 43.02 19.19 12.32
CA ILE A 9 41.72 19.23 13.02
C ILE A 9 40.87 17.98 12.70
N LEU A 10 40.84 17.55 11.44
CA LEU A 10 40.13 16.34 11.04
C LEU A 10 40.67 15.08 11.75
N LYS A 11 41.99 14.92 11.81
CA LYS A 11 42.62 13.82 12.53
C LYS A 11 42.31 13.84 14.02
N GLN A 12 42.34 15.01 14.66
CA GLN A 12 42.08 15.16 16.08
C GLN A 12 40.60 14.87 16.40
N ALA A 13 39.67 15.41 15.61
CA ALA A 13 38.26 15.13 15.73
C ALA A 13 37.94 13.63 15.53
N THR A 14 38.56 12.99 14.54
CA THR A 14 38.37 11.56 14.29
C THR A 14 38.88 10.70 15.46
N THR A 15 40.02 11.11 16.06
CA THR A 15 40.62 10.40 17.20
C THR A 15 39.73 10.56 18.46
N GLU A 16 39.23 11.76 18.73
CA GLU A 16 38.32 12.01 19.88
C GLU A 16 36.99 11.28 19.72
N ILE A 17 36.42 11.26 18.51
CA ILE A 17 35.19 10.49 18.21
C ILE A 17 35.44 8.99 18.40
N THR A 18 36.58 8.47 17.92
CA THR A 18 36.94 7.05 18.08
C THR A 18 37.17 6.67 19.55
N GLN A 19 37.77 7.56 20.35
CA GLN A 19 37.95 7.35 21.79
C GLN A 19 36.63 7.44 22.56
N ALA A 20 35.74 8.34 22.19
CA ALA A 20 34.41 8.46 22.80
C ALA A 20 33.51 7.24 22.47
N LEU A 21 33.67 6.66 21.30
CA LEU A 21 32.94 5.46 20.87
C LEU A 21 33.48 4.17 21.50
N ASN A 22 34.75 4.11 21.89
CA ASN A 22 35.32 2.91 22.51
C ASN A 22 34.85 2.66 23.95
N GLY A 23 34.11 3.57 24.56
CA GLY A 23 33.52 3.43 25.90
C GLY A 23 32.01 3.13 25.93
N THR A 24 31.35 3.18 24.80
CA THR A 24 29.93 2.82 24.67
C THR A 24 29.82 1.43 24.05
N PRO A 25 28.92 0.55 24.53
CA PRO A 25 28.66 -0.70 23.82
C PRO A 25 28.17 -0.32 22.42
N THR A 26 29.04 -0.54 21.45
CA THR A 26 28.71 -0.41 20.03
C THR A 26 27.58 -1.39 19.80
N VAL A 27 26.34 -0.89 19.65
CA VAL A 27 25.30 -1.62 18.96
C VAL A 27 25.79 -1.75 17.53
N VAL A 28 26.57 -2.80 17.26
CA VAL A 28 26.83 -3.26 15.92
C VAL A 28 25.46 -3.75 15.44
N SER A 29 24.69 -2.85 14.84
CA SER A 29 23.59 -3.29 14.01
C SER A 29 24.25 -3.95 12.81
N ASP A 30 24.39 -5.27 12.86
CA ASP A 30 24.55 -6.07 11.67
C ASP A 30 23.29 -5.81 10.82
N VAL A 31 23.39 -4.82 9.96
CA VAL A 31 22.39 -4.64 8.90
C VAL A 31 22.66 -5.78 7.93
N ILE A 32 22.06 -6.93 8.20
CA ILE A 32 22.00 -8.01 7.23
C ILE A 32 21.10 -7.49 6.11
N VAL A 33 21.71 -6.98 5.06
CA VAL A 33 21.01 -6.66 3.81
C VAL A 33 20.76 -8.00 3.12
N GLU A 34 19.67 -8.66 3.50
CA GLU A 34 19.30 -9.96 2.93
C GLU A 34 18.99 -9.86 1.43
N HIS A 35 18.48 -8.73 0.97
CA HIS A 35 18.19 -8.47 -0.45
C HIS A 35 18.44 -6.99 -0.76
N GLU A 36 19.46 -6.74 -1.57
CA GLU A 36 19.75 -5.41 -2.08
C GLU A 36 18.76 -5.07 -3.20
N VAL A 37 17.85 -4.14 -2.93
CA VAL A 37 16.94 -3.63 -3.96
C VAL A 37 17.72 -2.62 -4.80
N SER A 38 18.21 -3.08 -5.95
CA SER A 38 19.11 -2.31 -6.81
C SER A 38 18.48 -1.08 -7.46
N ASP A 39 17.14 -1.08 -7.63
CA ASP A 39 16.40 -0.05 -8.35
C ASP A 39 15.32 0.62 -7.50
N PHE A 40 15.28 1.96 -7.54
CA PHE A 40 14.23 2.76 -6.91
C PHE A 40 12.82 2.35 -7.37
N SER A 41 12.65 1.99 -8.64
CA SER A 41 11.37 1.52 -9.20
C SER A 41 10.87 0.26 -8.49
N THR A 42 11.75 -0.70 -8.25
CA THR A 42 11.43 -1.93 -7.54
C THR A 42 11.07 -1.65 -6.07
N SER A 43 11.78 -0.72 -5.41
CA SER A 43 11.49 -0.37 -4.01
C SER A 43 10.12 0.31 -3.82
N MET A 44 9.62 1.00 -4.86
CA MET A 44 8.31 1.66 -4.84
C MET A 44 7.15 0.75 -5.31
N LEU A 45 7.46 -0.42 -5.86
CA LEU A 45 6.46 -1.30 -6.48
C LEU A 45 5.31 -1.71 -5.54
N PRO A 46 5.54 -2.10 -4.27
CA PRO A 46 4.44 -2.47 -3.36
C PRO A 46 3.44 -1.34 -3.13
N ILE A 47 3.93 -0.11 -2.93
CA ILE A 47 3.05 1.03 -2.71
C ILE A 47 2.30 1.42 -3.99
N LEU A 48 2.97 1.37 -5.15
CA LEU A 48 2.32 1.64 -6.43
C LEU A 48 1.19 0.65 -6.71
N LEU A 49 1.45 -0.65 -6.54
CA LEU A 49 0.44 -1.70 -6.73
C LEU A 49 -0.74 -1.55 -5.75
N GLY A 50 -0.48 -1.21 -4.50
CA GLY A 50 -1.53 -1.00 -3.50
C GLY A 50 -2.35 0.27 -3.74
N PHE A 51 -1.66 1.37 -3.99
CA PHE A 51 -2.27 2.70 -4.03
C PHE A 51 -3.01 2.98 -5.33
N VAL A 52 -2.44 2.58 -6.47
CA VAL A 52 -3.07 2.76 -7.78
C VAL A 52 -4.40 2.03 -7.86
N ILE A 53 -4.49 0.81 -7.30
CA ILE A 53 -5.76 0.08 -7.25
C ILE A 53 -6.80 0.82 -6.41
N TYR A 54 -6.43 1.33 -5.24
CA TYR A 54 -7.37 2.10 -4.43
C TYR A 54 -7.92 3.32 -5.18
N ILE A 55 -7.04 4.10 -5.81
CA ILE A 55 -7.45 5.28 -6.61
C ILE A 55 -8.34 4.87 -7.78
N ALA A 56 -7.98 3.81 -8.51
CA ALA A 56 -8.75 3.33 -9.65
C ALA A 56 -10.15 2.88 -9.22
N VAL A 57 -10.25 2.08 -8.15
CA VAL A 57 -11.54 1.60 -7.61
C VAL A 57 -12.38 2.75 -7.07
N MET A 58 -11.77 3.71 -6.38
CA MET A 58 -12.45 4.89 -5.86
C MET A 58 -13.04 5.73 -7.01
N THR A 59 -12.23 6.02 -8.04
CA THR A 59 -12.66 6.80 -9.21
C THR A 59 -13.78 6.09 -9.96
N MET A 60 -13.66 4.78 -10.18
CA MET A 60 -14.70 3.97 -10.77
C MET A 60 -15.98 3.98 -9.94
N GLY A 61 -15.87 3.87 -8.62
CA GLY A 61 -17.01 3.92 -7.69
C GLY A 61 -17.78 5.24 -7.79
N ILE A 62 -17.07 6.38 -7.91
CA ILE A 62 -17.68 7.69 -8.13
C ILE A 62 -18.46 7.70 -9.45
N GLN A 63 -17.86 7.24 -10.56
CA GLN A 63 -18.50 7.19 -11.87
C GLN A 63 -19.73 6.29 -11.87
N PHE A 64 -19.63 5.10 -11.27
CA PHE A 64 -20.77 4.19 -11.19
C PHE A 64 -21.91 4.73 -10.35
N ASN A 65 -21.62 5.47 -9.28
CA ASN A 65 -22.65 6.10 -8.47
C ASN A 65 -23.36 7.21 -9.25
N LEU A 66 -22.64 8.06 -9.96
CA LEU A 66 -23.20 9.12 -10.80
C LEU A 66 -24.10 8.53 -11.92
N VAL A 67 -23.60 7.54 -12.64
CA VAL A 67 -24.36 6.87 -13.72
C VAL A 67 -25.61 6.19 -13.13
N THR A 68 -25.51 5.54 -11.98
CA THR A 68 -26.65 4.89 -11.31
C THR A 68 -27.72 5.92 -10.95
N GLN A 69 -27.35 7.10 -10.42
CA GLN A 69 -28.31 8.16 -10.09
C GLN A 69 -29.08 8.67 -11.31
N ILE A 70 -28.43 8.73 -12.49
CA ILE A 70 -29.07 9.14 -13.73
C ILE A 70 -30.01 8.05 -14.25
N LEU A 71 -29.54 6.80 -14.26
CA LEU A 71 -30.25 5.68 -14.87
C LEU A 71 -31.39 5.13 -13.99
N GLN A 72 -31.35 5.32 -12.67
CA GLN A 72 -32.39 4.84 -11.76
C GLN A 72 -33.80 5.41 -12.05
N LYS A 73 -33.87 6.54 -12.76
CA LYS A 73 -35.15 7.13 -13.18
C LYS A 73 -35.78 6.40 -14.39
N ARG A 74 -35.02 5.59 -15.13
CA ARG A 74 -35.43 4.93 -16.38
C ARG A 74 -35.38 3.41 -16.34
N HIS A 75 -34.67 2.83 -15.38
CA HIS A 75 -34.41 1.38 -15.31
C HIS A 75 -34.78 0.82 -13.95
N ALA A 76 -35.15 -0.47 -13.93
CA ALA A 76 -35.47 -1.17 -12.70
C ALA A 76 -34.21 -1.26 -11.80
N LYS A 77 -34.39 -1.09 -10.48
CA LYS A 77 -33.29 -1.10 -9.48
C LYS A 77 -32.45 -2.39 -9.54
N TRP A 78 -33.08 -3.53 -9.75
CA TRP A 78 -32.42 -4.83 -9.86
C TRP A 78 -31.52 -4.95 -11.10
N SER A 79 -31.95 -4.42 -12.23
CA SER A 79 -31.13 -4.41 -13.45
C SER A 79 -29.86 -3.57 -13.26
N LEU A 80 -29.99 -2.39 -12.67
CA LEU A 80 -28.87 -1.52 -12.36
C LEU A 80 -27.91 -2.16 -11.33
N PHE A 81 -28.46 -2.83 -10.32
CA PHE A 81 -27.65 -3.54 -9.33
C PHE A 81 -26.79 -4.63 -9.97
N TRP A 82 -27.40 -5.53 -10.76
CA TRP A 82 -26.69 -6.61 -11.42
C TRP A 82 -25.67 -6.12 -12.45
N SER A 83 -26.01 -5.09 -13.23
CA SER A 83 -25.05 -4.46 -14.16
C SER A 83 -23.84 -3.90 -13.43
N LYS A 84 -24.05 -3.25 -12.28
CA LYS A 84 -22.98 -2.73 -11.45
C LYS A 84 -22.10 -3.85 -10.87
N GLN A 85 -22.71 -4.95 -10.39
CA GLN A 85 -21.95 -6.08 -9.87
C GLN A 85 -21.14 -6.80 -10.95
N LEU A 86 -21.68 -6.93 -12.16
CA LEU A 86 -20.95 -7.51 -13.29
C LEU A 86 -19.70 -6.68 -13.63
N LEU A 87 -19.86 -5.35 -13.67
CA LEU A 87 -18.74 -4.44 -13.92
C LEU A 87 -17.68 -4.51 -12.80
N HIS A 88 -18.10 -4.56 -11.53
CA HIS A 88 -17.16 -4.78 -10.42
C HIS A 88 -16.44 -6.12 -10.53
N GLY A 89 -17.14 -7.18 -10.91
CA GLY A 89 -16.54 -8.51 -11.13
C GLY A 89 -15.51 -8.50 -12.27
N LEU A 90 -15.80 -7.78 -13.36
CA LEU A 90 -14.85 -7.62 -14.46
C LEU A 90 -13.58 -6.87 -14.00
N VAL A 91 -13.77 -5.75 -13.32
CA VAL A 91 -12.65 -4.93 -12.80
C VAL A 91 -11.83 -5.73 -11.79
N LEU A 92 -12.51 -6.50 -10.91
CA LEU A 92 -11.89 -7.35 -9.90
C LEU A 92 -10.87 -8.34 -10.48
N LEU A 93 -11.11 -8.85 -11.68
CA LEU A 93 -10.23 -9.83 -12.34
C LEU A 93 -9.23 -9.16 -13.29
N VAL A 94 -9.68 -8.23 -14.11
CA VAL A 94 -8.89 -7.65 -15.20
C VAL A 94 -7.84 -6.66 -14.67
N VAL A 95 -8.21 -5.77 -13.74
CA VAL A 95 -7.26 -4.75 -13.25
C VAL A 95 -6.08 -5.38 -12.51
N PRO A 96 -6.26 -6.30 -11.54
CA PRO A 96 -5.14 -7.01 -10.92
C PRO A 96 -4.30 -7.80 -11.92
N LEU A 97 -4.93 -8.44 -12.91
CA LEU A 97 -4.21 -9.20 -13.92
C LEU A 97 -3.25 -8.31 -14.72
N VAL A 98 -3.74 -7.17 -15.21
CA VAL A 98 -2.92 -6.22 -15.97
C VAL A 98 -1.81 -5.65 -15.10
N MET A 99 -2.13 -5.20 -13.87
CA MET A 99 -1.16 -4.60 -12.96
C MET A 99 -0.04 -5.57 -12.57
N VAL A 100 -0.39 -6.81 -12.23
CA VAL A 100 0.59 -7.84 -11.87
C VAL A 100 1.41 -8.26 -13.09
N SER A 101 0.80 -8.39 -14.26
CA SER A 101 1.53 -8.70 -15.51
C SER A 101 2.57 -7.62 -15.83
N LEU A 102 2.21 -6.34 -15.68
CA LEU A 102 3.16 -5.25 -15.86
C LEU A 102 4.27 -5.28 -14.79
N ALA A 103 3.92 -5.54 -13.52
CA ALA A 103 4.91 -5.65 -12.46
C ALA A 103 5.95 -6.75 -12.75
N PHE A 104 5.51 -7.92 -13.18
CA PHE A 104 6.41 -9.03 -13.56
C PHE A 104 7.20 -8.77 -14.85
N ALA A 105 6.71 -7.90 -15.74
CA ALA A 105 7.42 -7.53 -16.96
C ALA A 105 8.59 -6.56 -16.70
N PHE A 106 8.51 -5.74 -15.66
CA PHE A 106 9.47 -4.66 -15.38
C PHE A 106 10.26 -4.83 -14.08
N SER A 107 9.94 -5.82 -13.24
CA SER A 107 10.59 -6.00 -11.95
C SER A 107 10.78 -7.48 -11.62
N GLU A 108 11.86 -7.79 -10.93
CA GLU A 108 12.10 -9.13 -10.40
C GLU A 108 11.29 -9.32 -9.11
N ILE A 109 10.35 -10.27 -9.14
CA ILE A 109 9.47 -10.58 -8.02
C ILE A 109 9.76 -12.01 -7.57
N GLN A 110 10.04 -12.20 -6.27
CA GLN A 110 10.39 -13.51 -5.71
C GLN A 110 9.20 -14.47 -5.65
N ALA A 111 8.00 -13.97 -5.35
CA ALA A 111 6.80 -14.80 -5.28
C ALA A 111 6.28 -15.22 -6.65
N SER A 112 5.52 -16.31 -6.70
CA SER A 112 4.87 -16.75 -7.93
C SER A 112 3.79 -15.76 -8.38
N PHE A 113 3.61 -15.62 -9.69
CA PHE A 113 2.60 -14.77 -10.31
C PHE A 113 1.21 -14.98 -9.71
N LEU A 114 0.80 -16.25 -9.52
CA LEU A 114 -0.52 -16.58 -9.00
C LEU A 114 -0.73 -16.08 -7.55
N LYS A 115 0.30 -16.16 -6.70
CA LYS A 115 0.22 -15.64 -5.32
C LYS A 115 0.02 -14.14 -5.31
N VAL A 116 0.82 -13.40 -6.10
CA VAL A 116 0.72 -11.92 -6.18
C VAL A 116 -0.62 -11.52 -6.78
N TRP A 117 -1.05 -12.20 -7.85
CA TRP A 117 -2.35 -11.92 -8.49
C TRP A 117 -3.53 -12.19 -7.55
N ALA A 118 -3.55 -13.35 -6.86
CA ALA A 118 -4.62 -13.67 -5.92
C ALA A 118 -4.69 -12.66 -4.75
N PHE A 119 -3.55 -12.26 -4.23
CA PHE A 119 -3.48 -11.22 -3.19
C PHE A 119 -3.97 -9.86 -3.70
N GLN A 120 -3.65 -9.51 -4.93
CA GLN A 120 -4.07 -8.28 -5.58
C GLN A 120 -5.59 -8.28 -5.89
N VAL A 121 -6.17 -9.43 -6.24
CA VAL A 121 -7.63 -9.61 -6.37
C VAL A 121 -8.31 -9.38 -5.01
N LEU A 122 -7.78 -9.94 -3.92
CA LEU A 122 -8.31 -9.72 -2.57
C LEU A 122 -8.26 -8.25 -2.17
N LEU A 123 -7.13 -7.57 -2.44
CA LEU A 123 -7.01 -6.13 -2.22
C LEU A 123 -8.07 -5.35 -3.00
N THR A 124 -8.22 -5.65 -4.30
CA THR A 124 -9.19 -4.98 -5.17
C THR A 124 -10.63 -5.17 -4.65
N ALA A 125 -10.97 -6.41 -4.24
CA ALA A 125 -12.26 -6.71 -3.63
C ALA A 125 -12.49 -5.87 -2.36
N THR A 126 -11.49 -5.80 -1.48
CA THR A 126 -11.56 -5.03 -0.24
C THR A 126 -11.70 -3.53 -0.52
N CYS A 127 -10.99 -2.99 -1.50
CA CYS A 127 -11.12 -1.59 -1.90
C CYS A 127 -12.52 -1.29 -2.48
N ILE A 128 -13.08 -2.21 -3.28
CA ILE A 128 -14.46 -2.08 -3.78
C ILE A 128 -15.43 -2.08 -2.60
N GLY A 129 -15.30 -3.00 -1.64
CA GLY A 129 -16.12 -3.07 -0.45
C GLY A 129 -16.12 -1.75 0.33
N VAL A 130 -14.95 -1.29 0.75
CA VAL A 130 -14.78 -0.02 1.50
C VAL A 130 -15.40 1.17 0.74
N THR A 131 -15.14 1.27 -0.57
CA THR A 131 -15.67 2.36 -1.38
C THR A 131 -17.20 2.29 -1.46
N GLN A 132 -17.78 1.11 -1.68
CA GLN A 132 -19.22 0.92 -1.76
C GLN A 132 -19.91 1.16 -0.41
N MET A 133 -19.31 0.72 0.68
CA MET A 133 -19.79 1.00 2.04
C MET A 133 -19.87 2.51 2.28
N ASN A 134 -18.83 3.27 1.90
CA ASN A 134 -18.84 4.72 2.02
C ASN A 134 -19.97 5.37 1.21
N PHE A 135 -20.24 4.89 -0.03
CA PHE A 135 -21.37 5.38 -0.81
C PHE A 135 -22.72 5.03 -0.19
N THR A 136 -22.82 3.89 0.50
CA THR A 136 -24.06 3.46 1.17
C THR A 136 -24.33 4.30 2.42
N ILE A 137 -23.29 4.59 3.22
CA ILE A 137 -23.40 5.31 4.49
C ILE A 137 -23.51 6.83 4.27
N PHE A 138 -22.64 7.40 3.44
CA PHE A 138 -22.49 8.84 3.28
C PHE A 138 -23.21 9.41 2.04
N GLY A 139 -23.74 8.56 1.15
CA GLY A 139 -24.47 8.99 -0.03
C GLY A 139 -23.70 9.99 -0.89
N PRO A 140 -24.24 11.21 -1.15
CA PRO A 140 -23.61 12.21 -2.00
C PRO A 140 -22.26 12.74 -1.52
N ILE A 141 -21.98 12.63 -0.21
CA ILE A 141 -20.72 13.09 0.42
C ILE A 141 -19.62 12.03 0.32
N ALA A 142 -19.97 10.79 -0.01
CA ALA A 142 -19.03 9.68 -0.10
C ALA A 142 -17.76 9.96 -0.95
N PRO A 143 -17.82 10.66 -2.09
CA PRO A 143 -16.63 11.02 -2.83
C PRO A 143 -15.60 11.79 -1.99
N LEU A 144 -16.05 12.74 -1.17
CA LEU A 144 -15.18 13.51 -0.28
C LEU A 144 -14.57 12.62 0.81
N VAL A 145 -15.36 11.71 1.39
CA VAL A 145 -14.89 10.75 2.39
C VAL A 145 -13.82 9.83 1.79
N ASN A 146 -14.05 9.29 0.59
CA ASN A 146 -13.10 8.43 -0.10
C ASN A 146 -11.78 9.16 -0.43
N VAL A 147 -11.86 10.43 -0.87
CA VAL A 147 -10.68 11.28 -1.11
C VAL A 147 -9.95 11.58 0.19
N ALA A 148 -10.68 11.87 1.28
CA ALA A 148 -10.08 12.14 2.60
C ALA A 148 -9.35 10.91 3.16
N LEU A 149 -9.74 9.69 2.80
CA LEU A 149 -9.03 8.47 3.19
C LEU A 149 -7.67 8.31 2.49
N ILE A 150 -7.42 8.98 1.35
CA ILE A 150 -6.16 8.87 0.61
C ILE A 150 -4.95 9.23 1.48
N PRO A 151 -4.85 10.42 2.09
CA PRO A 151 -3.70 10.77 2.92
C PRO A 151 -3.56 9.83 4.13
N PHE A 152 -4.64 9.38 4.76
CA PHE A 152 -4.57 8.40 5.85
C PHE A 152 -3.96 7.09 5.39
N GLN A 153 -4.37 6.57 4.26
CA GLN A 153 -3.82 5.33 3.70
C GLN A 153 -2.35 5.50 3.31
N LEU A 154 -1.98 6.63 2.71
CA LEU A 154 -0.60 6.90 2.30
C LEU A 154 0.34 7.03 3.51
N MET A 155 -0.07 7.78 4.53
CA MET A 155 0.75 7.95 5.75
C MET A 155 0.93 6.66 6.52
N THR A 156 -0.10 5.80 6.56
CA THR A 156 -0.08 4.57 7.34
C THR A 156 0.49 3.37 6.57
N ALA A 157 0.78 3.52 5.27
CA ALA A 157 1.35 2.46 4.43
C ALA A 157 2.81 2.09 4.79
N GLY A 158 3.50 2.93 5.56
CA GLY A 158 4.84 2.61 6.07
C GLY A 158 6.00 2.93 5.14
N ASN A 159 5.75 3.45 3.94
CA ASN A 159 6.79 3.76 2.97
C ASN A 159 7.38 5.17 3.15
N ILE A 160 6.58 6.13 3.64
CA ILE A 160 7.02 7.51 3.88
C ILE A 160 7.58 7.62 5.29
N VAL A 161 6.84 7.09 6.26
CA VAL A 161 7.23 7.06 7.67
C VAL A 161 7.09 5.62 8.18
N PRO A 162 8.14 5.03 8.77
CA PRO A 162 8.03 3.71 9.36
C PRO A 162 6.87 3.65 10.37
N PRO A 163 6.09 2.56 10.42
CA PRO A 163 4.94 2.44 11.33
C PRO A 163 5.29 2.67 12.81
N SER A 164 6.51 2.32 13.22
CA SER A 164 7.02 2.54 14.59
C SER A 164 7.19 4.01 14.98
N MET A 165 7.33 4.91 13.99
CA MET A 165 7.47 6.36 14.20
C MET A 165 6.14 7.11 14.13
N LEU A 166 5.07 6.44 13.73
CA LEU A 166 3.73 7.04 13.67
C LEU A 166 3.14 7.18 15.07
N ALA A 167 2.33 8.23 15.28
CA ALA A 167 1.54 8.34 16.50
C ALA A 167 0.59 7.14 16.65
N PRO A 168 0.27 6.69 17.89
CA PRO A 168 -0.54 5.49 18.15
C PRO A 168 -1.89 5.48 17.40
N PHE A 169 -2.48 6.65 17.21
CA PHE A 169 -3.70 6.82 16.43
C PHE A 169 -3.56 6.32 14.98
N TYR A 170 -2.50 6.74 14.28
CA TYR A 170 -2.25 6.32 12.89
C TYR A 170 -1.87 4.84 12.80
N GLN A 171 -1.13 4.32 13.77
CA GLN A 171 -0.81 2.89 13.85
C GLN A 171 -2.08 2.06 13.95
N THR A 172 -3.01 2.47 14.84
CA THR A 172 -4.28 1.77 15.03
C THR A 172 -5.15 1.83 13.77
N ILE A 173 -5.33 3.01 13.17
CA ILE A 173 -6.14 3.17 11.95
C ILE A 173 -5.55 2.37 10.78
N GLY A 174 -4.23 2.34 10.63
CA GLY A 174 -3.57 1.60 9.56
C GLY A 174 -3.94 0.11 9.52
N HIS A 175 -4.25 -0.50 10.66
CA HIS A 175 -4.70 -1.89 10.71
C HIS A 175 -6.06 -2.13 10.06
N TYR A 176 -6.92 -1.12 10.01
CA TYR A 176 -8.27 -1.20 9.45
C TYR A 176 -8.37 -0.68 8.00
N LEU A 177 -7.29 -0.13 7.48
CA LEU A 177 -7.25 0.39 6.11
C LEU A 177 -6.72 -0.66 5.13
N PRO A 178 -7.29 -0.76 3.90
CA PRO A 178 -6.88 -1.77 2.94
C PRO A 178 -5.45 -1.57 2.42
N VAL A 179 -5.07 -0.35 2.04
CA VAL A 179 -3.77 -0.09 1.40
C VAL A 179 -2.57 -0.37 2.30
N PRO A 180 -2.53 0.04 3.58
CA PRO A 180 -1.40 -0.29 4.47
C PRO A 180 -1.17 -1.80 4.62
N ASN A 181 -2.26 -2.56 4.79
CA ASN A 181 -2.18 -4.02 4.88
C ASN A 181 -1.73 -4.65 3.56
N ALA A 182 -2.17 -4.09 2.43
CA ALA A 182 -1.77 -4.54 1.12
C ALA A 182 -0.29 -4.24 0.82
N VAL A 183 0.17 -3.03 1.11
CA VAL A 183 1.57 -2.64 0.90
C VAL A 183 2.50 -3.53 1.72
N ALA A 184 2.19 -3.76 3.00
CA ALA A 184 2.98 -4.65 3.85
C ALA A 184 2.99 -6.11 3.34
N GLY A 185 1.85 -6.62 2.87
CA GLY A 185 1.75 -7.96 2.27
C GLY A 185 2.50 -8.06 0.95
N LEU A 186 2.35 -7.07 0.06
CA LEU A 186 3.07 -7.01 -1.22
C LEU A 186 4.58 -6.90 -1.04
N THR A 187 5.04 -6.12 -0.07
CA THR A 187 6.46 -6.04 0.29
C THR A 187 7.02 -7.42 0.62
N ARG A 188 6.30 -8.20 1.43
CA ARG A 188 6.73 -9.57 1.76
C ARG A 188 6.70 -10.51 0.55
N LEU A 189 5.70 -10.41 -0.32
CA LEU A 189 5.61 -11.23 -1.52
C LEU A 189 6.69 -10.86 -2.56
N ILE A 190 6.91 -9.58 -2.78
CA ILE A 190 7.80 -9.10 -3.84
C ILE A 190 9.25 -9.41 -3.49
N TYR A 191 9.67 -9.14 -2.24
CA TYR A 191 11.08 -9.23 -1.88
C TYR A 191 11.48 -10.57 -1.21
N PHE A 192 10.56 -11.27 -0.55
CA PHE A 192 10.92 -12.39 0.32
C PHE A 192 10.15 -13.68 0.05
N ASP A 193 9.12 -13.68 -0.82
CA ASP A 193 8.11 -14.78 -0.91
C ASP A 193 7.65 -15.26 0.48
N GLY A 194 7.52 -14.32 1.41
CA GLY A 194 7.26 -14.58 2.82
C GLY A 194 5.79 -14.88 3.15
N ASP A 195 5.53 -15.28 4.38
CA ASP A 195 4.15 -15.51 4.87
C ASP A 195 3.34 -14.22 4.93
N ILE A 196 2.18 -14.25 4.28
CA ILE A 196 1.21 -13.14 4.19
C ILE A 196 -0.11 -13.45 4.89
N SER A 197 -0.23 -14.57 5.58
CA SER A 197 -1.49 -15.06 6.17
C SER A 197 -2.18 -14.00 7.06
N SER A 198 -1.42 -13.25 7.84
CA SER A 198 -1.92 -12.18 8.69
C SER A 198 -2.54 -11.02 7.91
N PHE A 199 -1.96 -10.65 6.74
CA PHE A 199 -2.47 -9.58 5.89
C PHE A 199 -3.70 -10.04 5.10
N VAL A 200 -3.68 -11.29 4.61
CA VAL A 200 -4.85 -11.93 3.97
C VAL A 200 -6.01 -11.95 4.96
N LEU A 201 -5.78 -12.36 6.21
CA LEU A 201 -6.83 -12.38 7.23
C LEU A 201 -7.40 -10.98 7.48
N ARG A 202 -6.54 -9.95 7.63
CA ARG A 202 -7.00 -8.57 7.85
C ARG A 202 -7.81 -8.03 6.67
N LEU A 203 -7.32 -8.21 5.43
CA LEU A 203 -8.06 -7.78 4.24
C LEU A 203 -9.40 -8.52 4.12
N THR A 204 -9.43 -9.82 4.41
CA THR A 204 -10.67 -10.60 4.41
C THR A 204 -11.65 -10.12 5.47
N VAL A 205 -11.18 -9.80 6.69
CA VAL A 205 -12.03 -9.24 7.75
C VAL A 205 -12.59 -7.88 7.33
N ILE A 206 -11.76 -7.00 6.76
CA ILE A 206 -12.22 -5.70 6.26
C ILE A 206 -13.29 -5.91 5.17
N LEU A 207 -13.05 -6.83 4.23
CA LEU A 207 -14.00 -7.14 3.15
C LEU A 207 -15.34 -7.70 3.68
N LEU A 208 -15.30 -8.51 4.73
CA LEU A 208 -16.53 -9.10 5.31
C LEU A 208 -17.36 -8.08 6.11
N VAL A 209 -16.71 -7.04 6.63
CA VAL A 209 -17.39 -5.96 7.39
C VAL A 209 -17.94 -4.88 6.45
N THR A 210 -17.43 -4.78 5.21
CA THR A 210 -17.81 -3.75 4.23
C THR A 210 -18.77 -4.28 3.17
#